data_2e1af7ba8a96b528347416749b1df031
#
_entry.id   2e1af7ba8a96b528347416749b1df031
#
_cell.length_a   1.000
_cell.length_b   1.000
_cell.length_c   1.000
_cell.angle_alpha   90.00
_cell.angle_beta   90.00
_cell.angle_gamma   90.00
#
_symmetry.space_group_name_H-M   'P 1'
#
loop_
_entity.id
_entity.type
_entity.pdbx_description
1 polymer ?
#
loop_
_entity_poly.entity_id
_entity_poly.type
_entity_poly.pdbx_seq_one_letter_code
_entity_poly.pdbx_strand_id
1 'polypeptide(L)'
;MRITQGTFSYLPELTDVQITRQIEYCLAHHWAIGLEYTDDPHPRNTYWEMFGNPQFDVVDPAAIMLDLAECRKTYPQHYIRLTAFDSTHGTESVVLSFIVNRPSVEPGFRLIRTEAPGRTIRYSIESYAVQSHPEGSRY
;
A
#
# COMPACT_ATOMS: atom_id res chain seq x y z
N MET A 1 -6.87 -12.81 1.26
CA MET A 1 -7.05 -11.88 2.41
C MET A 1 -6.99 -10.46 1.87
N ARG A 2 -7.98 -9.67 2.19
CA ARG A 2 -8.00 -8.26 1.78
C ARG A 2 -7.20 -7.44 2.79
N ILE A 3 -6.13 -6.84 2.34
CA ILE A 3 -5.31 -5.96 3.17
C ILE A 3 -5.71 -4.52 2.82
N THR A 4 -6.24 -3.81 3.80
CA THR A 4 -6.67 -2.44 3.63
C THR A 4 -5.63 -1.46 4.18
N GLN A 5 -5.76 -0.21 3.80
CA GLN A 5 -4.90 0.87 4.28
C GLN A 5 -4.82 0.94 5.82
N GLY A 6 -5.93 0.64 6.51
CA GLY A 6 -5.97 0.64 7.97
C GLY A 6 -5.18 -0.48 8.64
N THR A 7 -4.69 -1.47 7.88
CA THR A 7 -3.93 -2.59 8.43
C THR A 7 -2.43 -2.53 8.11
N PHE A 8 -1.96 -1.49 7.46
CA PHE A 8 -0.57 -1.38 7.02
C PHE A 8 0.45 -1.53 8.16
N SER A 9 0.11 -1.08 9.36
CA SER A 9 0.99 -1.13 10.53
C SER A 9 1.26 -2.55 11.04
N TYR A 10 0.46 -3.52 10.64
CA TYR A 10 0.62 -4.92 11.04
C TYR A 10 1.46 -5.73 10.07
N LEU A 11 1.70 -5.18 8.89
CA LEU A 11 2.42 -5.90 7.86
C LEU A 11 3.92 -5.80 8.13
N PRO A 12 4.65 -6.92 8.09
CA PRO A 12 6.10 -6.88 8.09
C PRO A 12 6.59 -6.20 6.80
N GLU A 13 7.80 -5.70 6.84
CA GLU A 13 8.45 -5.29 5.61
C GLU A 13 8.63 -6.50 4.69
N LEU A 14 8.12 -6.37 3.48
CA LEU A 14 8.26 -7.41 2.48
C LEU A 14 9.59 -7.24 1.73
N THR A 15 10.30 -8.34 1.55
CA THR A 15 11.48 -8.37 0.69
C THR A 15 11.06 -8.34 -0.78
N ASP A 16 11.95 -7.95 -1.66
CA ASP A 16 11.66 -7.92 -3.10
C ASP A 16 11.29 -9.30 -3.64
N VAL A 17 11.84 -10.36 -3.07
CA VAL A 17 11.48 -11.75 -3.42
C VAL A 17 10.02 -12.03 -3.04
N GLN A 18 9.60 -11.61 -1.85
CA GLN A 18 8.21 -11.78 -1.39
C GLN A 18 7.24 -10.94 -2.22
N ILE A 19 7.61 -9.71 -2.56
CA ILE A 19 6.82 -8.84 -3.43
C ILE A 19 6.67 -9.48 -4.82
N THR A 20 7.75 -9.99 -5.38
CA THR A 20 7.73 -10.67 -6.68
C THR A 20 6.78 -11.87 -6.67
N ARG A 21 6.78 -12.66 -5.61
CA ARG A 21 5.86 -13.80 -5.47
C ARG A 21 4.40 -13.36 -5.40
N GLN A 22 4.11 -12.26 -4.73
CA GLN A 22 2.75 -11.70 -4.70
C GLN A 22 2.33 -11.19 -6.07
N ILE A 23 3.23 -10.58 -6.80
CA ILE A 23 2.99 -10.15 -8.18
C ILE A 23 2.70 -11.36 -9.07
N GLU A 24 3.50 -12.42 -8.99
CA GLU A 24 3.28 -13.67 -9.73
C GLU A 24 1.89 -14.24 -9.46
N TYR A 25 1.48 -14.25 -8.20
CA TYR A 25 0.13 -14.68 -7.81
C TYR A 25 -0.96 -13.84 -8.49
N CYS A 26 -0.82 -12.51 -8.48
CA CYS A 26 -1.76 -11.60 -9.12
C CYS A 26 -1.82 -11.81 -10.63
N LEU A 27 -0.67 -11.97 -11.28
CA LEU A 27 -0.57 -12.18 -12.72
C LEU A 27 -1.18 -13.54 -13.14
N ALA A 28 -1.02 -14.58 -12.31
CA ALA A 28 -1.63 -15.88 -12.52
C ALA A 28 -3.18 -15.81 -12.51
N HIS A 29 -3.74 -14.84 -11.80
CA HIS A 29 -5.17 -14.57 -11.77
C HIS A 29 -5.63 -13.56 -12.83
N HIS A 30 -4.75 -13.09 -13.69
CA HIS A 30 -5.03 -12.08 -14.72
C HIS A 30 -5.52 -10.74 -14.17
N TRP A 31 -5.10 -10.38 -12.97
CA TRP A 31 -5.42 -9.09 -12.38
C TRP A 31 -4.50 -7.98 -12.90
N ALA A 32 -5.07 -6.80 -13.08
CA ALA A 32 -4.29 -5.62 -13.39
C ALA A 32 -3.56 -5.11 -12.13
N ILE A 33 -2.38 -4.57 -12.29
CA ILE A 33 -1.56 -4.09 -11.19
C ILE A 33 -1.28 -2.61 -11.35
N GLY A 34 -1.53 -1.85 -10.29
CA GLY A 34 -1.20 -0.43 -10.17
C GLY A 34 -0.31 -0.15 -8.96
N LEU A 35 0.46 0.90 -9.05
CA LEU A 35 1.25 1.44 -7.95
C LEU A 35 0.66 2.77 -7.54
N GLU A 36 0.51 2.96 -6.24
CA GLU A 36 0.02 4.19 -5.66
C GLU A 36 0.96 4.63 -4.54
N TYR A 37 1.10 5.93 -4.36
CA TYR A 37 1.96 6.49 -3.35
C TYR A 37 1.30 7.64 -2.60
N THR A 38 1.72 7.83 -1.36
CA THR A 38 1.30 8.95 -0.51
C THR A 38 2.34 9.22 0.58
N ASP A 39 2.39 10.45 1.04
CA ASP A 39 3.11 10.81 2.25
C ASP A 39 2.26 10.66 3.51
N ASP A 40 0.95 10.52 3.36
CA ASP A 40 -0.01 10.40 4.46
C ASP A 40 -0.81 9.09 4.39
N PRO A 41 -0.36 8.03 5.10
CA PRO A 41 -1.03 6.74 5.09
C PRO A 41 -2.25 6.67 6.02
N HIS A 42 -2.70 7.78 6.58
CA HIS A 42 -3.84 7.80 7.50
C HIS A 42 -5.07 7.19 6.85
N PRO A 43 -5.87 6.38 7.55
CA PRO A 43 -7.07 5.75 6.99
C PRO A 43 -8.10 6.74 6.44
N ARG A 44 -8.11 7.99 6.91
CA ARG A 44 -8.95 9.06 6.39
C ARG A 44 -8.50 9.57 5.03
N ASN A 45 -7.22 9.39 4.70
CA ASN A 45 -6.71 9.70 3.38
C ASN A 45 -7.06 8.56 2.43
N THR A 46 -8.20 8.67 1.78
CA THR A 46 -8.66 7.67 0.82
C THR A 46 -8.03 7.84 -0.55
N TYR A 47 -7.42 9.00 -0.79
CA TYR A 47 -6.80 9.33 -2.06
C TYR A 47 -5.29 9.15 -1.98
N TRP A 48 -4.80 8.17 -2.73
CA TRP A 48 -3.39 7.98 -3.01
C TRP A 48 -3.13 8.32 -4.47
N GLU A 49 -2.01 8.94 -4.75
CA GLU A 49 -1.65 9.27 -6.12
C GLU A 49 -1.17 8.03 -6.85
N MET A 50 -1.61 7.88 -8.08
CA MET A 50 -1.22 6.74 -8.92
C MET A 50 0.12 7.03 -9.60
N PHE A 51 1.04 6.08 -9.54
CA PHE A 51 2.30 6.13 -10.27
C PHE A 51 2.13 5.45 -11.63
N GLY A 52 2.00 6.26 -12.67
CA GLY A 52 1.69 5.77 -14.01
C GLY A 52 0.26 5.26 -14.14
N ASN A 53 0.06 4.35 -15.06
CA ASN A 53 -1.23 3.72 -15.29
C ASN A 53 -1.22 2.28 -14.78
N PRO A 54 -2.38 1.71 -14.42
CA PRO A 54 -2.48 0.29 -14.14
C PRO A 54 -2.01 -0.53 -15.33
N GLN A 55 -1.29 -1.60 -15.07
CA GLN A 55 -0.79 -2.49 -16.10
C GLN A 55 -1.71 -3.70 -16.25
N PHE A 56 -2.23 -3.86 -17.46
CA PHE A 56 -3.10 -4.97 -17.86
C PHE A 56 -2.31 -5.97 -18.68
N ASP A 57 -2.72 -7.23 -18.61
CA ASP A 57 -2.18 -8.31 -19.45
C ASP A 57 -0.66 -8.50 -19.39
N VAL A 58 -0.08 -8.16 -18.25
CA VAL A 58 1.34 -8.39 -17.99
C VAL A 58 1.55 -9.85 -17.61
N VAL A 59 2.58 -10.46 -18.18
CA VAL A 59 2.93 -11.87 -17.91
C VAL A 59 4.16 -11.97 -17.02
N ASP A 60 5.11 -11.05 -17.19
CA ASP A 60 6.38 -11.07 -16.47
C ASP A 60 6.35 -10.10 -15.27
N PRO A 61 6.54 -10.61 -14.03
CA PRO A 61 6.60 -9.76 -12.85
C PRO A 61 7.76 -8.75 -12.88
N ALA A 62 8.80 -8.98 -13.68
CA ALA A 62 9.93 -8.05 -13.80
C ALA A 62 9.50 -6.67 -14.30
N ALA A 63 8.49 -6.57 -15.14
CA ALA A 63 7.95 -5.30 -15.61
C ALA A 63 7.38 -4.46 -14.45
N ILE A 64 6.65 -5.11 -13.56
CA ILE A 64 6.08 -4.47 -12.38
C ILE A 64 7.17 -4.09 -11.39
N MET A 65 8.15 -4.96 -11.19
CA MET A 65 9.28 -4.68 -10.29
C MET A 65 10.14 -3.52 -10.80
N LEU A 66 10.26 -3.36 -12.11
CA LEU A 66 10.96 -2.21 -12.70
C LEU A 66 10.21 -0.90 -12.40
N ASP A 67 8.90 -0.87 -12.57
CA ASP A 67 8.09 0.30 -12.24
C ASP A 67 8.14 0.61 -10.74
N LEU A 68 8.12 -0.41 -9.90
CA LEU A 68 8.28 -0.25 -8.46
C LEU A 68 9.64 0.37 -8.11
N ALA A 69 10.72 -0.06 -8.76
CA ALA A 69 12.05 0.49 -8.56
C ALA A 69 12.11 1.98 -8.95
N GLU A 70 11.48 2.35 -10.06
CA GLU A 70 11.37 3.75 -10.47
C GLU A 70 10.55 4.58 -9.49
N CYS A 71 9.44 4.04 -9.00
CA CYS A 71 8.60 4.70 -8.00
C CYS A 71 9.37 4.93 -6.69
N ARG A 72 10.09 3.93 -6.22
CA ARG A 72 10.94 4.05 -5.03
C ARG A 72 12.05 5.08 -5.19
N LYS A 73 12.62 5.17 -6.39
CA LYS A 73 13.66 6.15 -6.71
C LYS A 73 13.12 7.58 -6.72
N THR A 74 11.91 7.74 -7.22
CA THR A 74 11.26 9.06 -7.34
C THR A 74 10.68 9.52 -6.00
N TYR A 75 10.11 8.59 -5.23
CA TYR A 75 9.42 8.86 -3.96
C TYR A 75 9.96 7.97 -2.82
N PRO A 76 11.25 8.11 -2.45
CA PRO A 76 11.87 7.20 -1.47
C PRO A 76 11.31 7.36 -0.06
N GLN A 77 10.76 8.52 0.28
CA GLN A 77 10.21 8.82 1.59
C GLN A 77 8.68 8.79 1.63
N HIS A 78 8.07 8.18 0.64
CA HIS A 78 6.63 7.98 0.58
C HIS A 78 6.27 6.52 0.89
N TYR A 79 5.04 6.34 1.35
CA TYR A 79 4.43 5.01 1.35
C TYR A 79 4.04 4.68 -0.08
N ILE A 80 4.41 3.50 -0.52
CA ILE A 80 4.02 2.97 -1.82
C ILE A 80 3.25 1.69 -1.57
N ARG A 81 2.09 1.56 -2.18
CA ARG A 81 1.31 0.32 -2.17
C ARG A 81 1.14 -0.21 -3.57
N LEU A 82 1.13 -1.52 -3.67
CA LEU A 82 0.75 -2.22 -4.87
C LEU A 82 -0.71 -2.62 -4.73
N THR A 83 -1.48 -2.34 -5.78
CA THR A 83 -2.90 -2.65 -5.82
C THR A 83 -3.21 -3.51 -7.02
N ALA A 84 -3.90 -4.62 -6.79
CA ALA A 84 -4.37 -5.50 -7.85
C ALA A 84 -5.87 -5.35 -8.05
N PHE A 85 -6.30 -5.29 -9.30
CA PHE A 85 -7.68 -5.09 -9.71
C PHE A 85 -8.20 -6.30 -10.49
N ASP A 86 -9.42 -6.72 -10.19
CA ASP A 86 -10.15 -7.67 -11.00
C ASP A 86 -11.12 -6.91 -11.90
N SER A 87 -10.92 -7.02 -13.21
CA SER A 87 -11.74 -6.36 -14.24
C SER A 87 -12.70 -7.30 -14.96
N THR A 88 -12.82 -8.55 -14.50
CA THR A 88 -13.63 -9.58 -15.21
C THR A 88 -15.12 -9.27 -15.28
N HIS A 89 -15.64 -8.42 -14.41
CA HIS A 89 -17.05 -8.05 -14.36
C HIS A 89 -17.34 -6.65 -14.95
N GLY A 90 -16.41 -6.08 -15.69
CA GLY A 90 -16.56 -4.73 -16.26
C GLY A 90 -16.44 -3.60 -15.25
N THR A 91 -16.13 -3.91 -13.99
CA THR A 91 -15.83 -2.96 -12.93
C THR A 91 -14.45 -3.24 -12.37
N GLU A 92 -13.69 -2.18 -12.12
CA GLU A 92 -12.38 -2.31 -11.48
C GLU A 92 -12.57 -2.52 -9.98
N SER A 93 -12.50 -3.77 -9.54
CA SER A 93 -12.60 -4.12 -8.12
C SER A 93 -11.22 -4.41 -7.56
N VAL A 94 -10.84 -3.68 -6.52
CA VAL A 94 -9.60 -3.94 -5.79
C VAL A 94 -9.73 -5.26 -5.05
N VAL A 95 -8.88 -6.22 -5.40
CA VAL A 95 -8.87 -7.56 -4.77
C VAL A 95 -7.72 -7.74 -3.80
N LEU A 96 -6.62 -7.04 -4.00
CA LEU A 96 -5.44 -7.10 -3.16
C LEU A 96 -4.77 -5.73 -3.10
N SER A 97 -4.34 -5.33 -1.92
CA SER A 97 -3.55 -4.12 -1.74
C SER A 97 -2.59 -4.32 -0.58
N PHE A 98 -1.31 -4.00 -0.78
CA PHE A 98 -0.30 -4.13 0.27
C PHE A 98 0.82 -3.11 0.09
N ILE A 99 1.44 -2.76 1.21
CA ILE A 99 2.54 -1.79 1.24
C ILE A 99 3.82 -2.46 0.75
N VAL A 100 4.49 -1.81 -0.18
CA VAL A 100 5.76 -2.28 -0.75
C VAL A 100 6.94 -1.35 -0.47
N ASN A 101 6.67 -0.18 0.04
CA ASN A 101 7.71 0.76 0.48
C ASN A 101 7.21 1.60 1.65
N ARG A 102 8.11 1.87 2.60
CA ARG A 102 7.86 2.77 3.72
C ARG A 102 8.98 3.80 3.80
N PRO A 103 8.68 5.02 4.24
CA PRO A 103 9.74 5.99 4.49
C PRO A 103 10.68 5.50 5.60
N SER A 104 11.92 5.92 5.56
CA SER A 104 12.93 5.56 6.58
C SER A 104 12.58 6.11 7.96
N VAL A 105 11.87 7.23 8.00
CA VAL A 105 11.31 7.83 9.20
C VAL A 105 9.81 7.89 9.04
N GLU A 106 9.10 7.13 9.86
CA GLU A 106 7.64 7.16 9.90
C GLU A 106 7.18 8.20 10.91
N PRO A 107 6.67 9.35 10.46
CA PRO A 107 6.27 10.39 11.38
C PRO A 107 4.92 10.10 12.00
N GLY A 108 4.89 10.06 13.32
CA GLY A 108 3.71 10.37 14.07
C GLY A 108 2.51 9.45 13.97
N PHE A 109 2.69 8.18 13.66
CA PHE A 109 1.61 7.20 13.75
C PHE A 109 1.82 6.30 14.94
N ARG A 110 0.76 6.06 15.69
CA ARG A 110 0.75 5.05 16.75
C ARG A 110 -0.46 4.15 16.61
N LEU A 111 -0.24 2.91 16.99
CA LEU A 111 -1.29 1.92 17.09
C LEU A 111 -1.89 1.97 18.50
N ILE A 112 -3.20 2.17 18.58
CA ILE A 112 -3.92 2.10 19.83
C ILE A 112 -4.67 0.77 19.89
N ARG A 113 -4.44 0.06 20.99
CA ARG A 113 -5.15 -1.18 21.30
C ARG A 113 -6.19 -0.88 22.35
N THR A 114 -7.44 -1.20 22.06
CA THR A 114 -8.55 -1.05 22.98
C THR A 114 -9.23 -2.38 23.19
N GLU A 115 -9.43 -2.76 24.45
CA GLU A 115 -10.21 -3.95 24.75
C GLU A 115 -11.69 -3.71 24.48
N ALA A 116 -12.29 -4.65 23.78
CA ALA A 116 -13.72 -4.65 23.49
C ALA A 116 -14.39 -5.85 24.17
N PRO A 117 -15.74 -5.85 24.33
CA PRO A 117 -16.46 -6.98 24.90
C PRO A 117 -16.14 -8.30 24.18
N GLY A 118 -16.09 -9.41 24.92
CA GLY A 118 -15.80 -10.74 24.36
C GLY A 118 -14.33 -11.04 24.12
N ARG A 119 -13.41 -10.39 24.83
CA ARG A 119 -11.95 -10.51 24.68
C ARG A 119 -11.43 -10.16 23.30
N THR A 120 -12.18 -9.35 22.58
CA THR A 120 -11.73 -8.81 21.30
C THR A 120 -10.84 -7.60 21.54
N ILE A 121 -9.77 -7.46 20.76
CA ILE A 121 -8.94 -6.25 20.77
C ILE A 121 -9.27 -5.44 19.53
N ARG A 122 -9.63 -4.21 19.72
CA ARG A 122 -9.79 -3.23 18.63
C ARG A 122 -8.50 -2.46 18.48
N TYR A 123 -8.14 -2.21 17.24
CA TYR A 123 -6.98 -1.43 16.88
C TYR A 123 -7.41 -0.17 16.15
N SER A 124 -6.82 0.94 16.53
CA SER A 124 -6.95 2.20 15.79
C SER A 124 -5.57 2.81 15.58
N ILE A 125 -5.44 3.57 14.51
CA ILE A 125 -4.23 4.29 14.18
C ILE A 125 -4.51 5.77 14.45
N GLU A 126 -3.70 6.37 15.31
CA GLU A 126 -3.72 7.80 15.53
C GLU A 126 -2.47 8.45 14.97
N SER A 127 -2.68 9.56 14.28
CA SER A 127 -1.59 10.45 13.93
C SER A 127 -1.35 11.40 15.10
N TYR A 128 -0.16 11.37 15.65
CA TYR A 128 0.30 12.38 16.61
C TYR A 128 1.29 13.36 15.98
N ALA A 129 1.34 13.39 14.67
CA ALA A 129 2.20 14.29 13.90
C ALA A 129 1.77 15.77 13.98
N VAL A 130 0.84 16.11 14.87
CA VAL A 130 0.46 17.50 15.13
C VAL A 130 1.64 18.34 15.61
N GLN A 131 2.70 17.69 16.10
CA GLN A 131 3.89 18.36 16.61
C GLN A 131 5.05 18.47 15.61
N SER A 132 4.98 17.75 14.50
CA SER A 132 5.98 17.83 13.42
C SER A 132 5.29 17.63 12.07
N HIS A 133 5.45 18.61 11.20
CA HIS A 133 4.99 18.44 9.82
C HIS A 133 6.00 17.53 9.10
N PRO A 134 5.56 16.40 8.55
CA PRO A 134 6.42 15.62 7.68
C PRO A 134 6.82 16.44 6.46
N GLU A 135 8.00 16.18 5.95
CA GLU A 135 8.42 16.77 4.70
C GLU A 135 7.49 16.32 3.57
N GLY A 136 6.86 17.25 2.92
CA GLY A 136 5.90 16.99 1.84
C GLY A 136 4.69 17.93 1.92
N SER A 137 4.15 18.27 0.80
CA SER A 137 2.92 19.06 0.71
C SER A 137 1.73 18.11 0.73
N ARG A 138 1.01 18.07 1.84
CA ARG A 138 -0.19 17.24 1.97
C ARG A 138 -1.45 17.89 1.42
N TYR A 139 -1.39 19.17 1.26
CA TYR A 139 -2.55 19.97 0.87
C TYR A 139 -2.11 21.16 0.04
#